data_7c0dacf03a85731e30d81e92a6ec4be3
#
_entry.id   7c0dacf03a85731e30d81e92a6ec4be3
#
_cell.length_a   1.000
_cell.length_b   1.000
_cell.length_c   1.000
_cell.angle_alpha   90.00
_cell.angle_beta   90.00
_cell.angle_gamma   90.00
#
_symmetry.space_group_name_H-M   'P 1'
#
loop_
_entity.id
_entity.type
_entity.pdbx_description
1 polymer ?
#
loop_
_entity_poly.entity_id
_entity_poly.type
_entity_poly.pdbx_seq_one_letter_code
_entity_poly.pdbx_strand_id
1 'polypeptide(L)'
;ETRGKIVVSNSSGEIVNTWYASTSGGYQESYSSLGHSTPGFWDTKNGRSGWTSDAYEKIGGSPWFYKAWYKSRSGDACGRSHPWLTQEEMADILNAWVVLQAGSDDRVSPLGGCWGGSPYSIDELRNKANEKGGAFTSVSNVSVDYSEGGYTANVRLSTNKGDISLPGAEFKKIYNLRAPGRISLKSGLFSIEKR
;
A
#
# COMPACT_ATOMS: atom_id res chain seq x y z
N GLU A 1 18.77 26.45 -1.86
CA GLU A 1 19.90 27.31 -1.55
C GLU A 1 20.09 27.43 -0.03
N THR A 2 21.28 27.06 0.46
CA THR A 2 21.59 27.09 1.89
C THR A 2 22.53 28.21 2.27
N ARG A 3 22.93 29.08 1.32
CA ARG A 3 23.82 30.20 1.58
C ARG A 3 23.22 31.16 2.62
N GLY A 4 23.97 31.39 3.70
CA GLY A 4 23.51 32.22 4.84
C GLY A 4 22.52 31.54 5.77
N LYS A 5 22.32 30.22 5.65
CA LYS A 5 21.47 29.43 6.56
C LYS A 5 22.32 28.75 7.64
N ILE A 6 21.67 28.50 8.79
CA ILE A 6 22.26 27.71 9.84
C ILE A 6 22.29 26.25 9.40
N VAL A 7 23.43 25.62 9.55
CA VAL A 7 23.59 24.17 9.26
C VAL A 7 23.69 23.44 10.60
N VAL A 8 22.93 22.37 10.71
CA VAL A 8 23.00 21.51 11.90
C VAL A 8 24.24 20.64 11.79
N SER A 9 25.07 20.63 12.83
CA SER A 9 26.21 19.74 12.93
C SER A 9 26.01 18.72 14.05
N ASN A 10 26.71 17.60 13.97
CA ASN A 10 26.81 16.64 15.06
C ASN A 10 27.79 17.13 16.18
N SER A 11 27.97 16.34 17.21
CA SER A 11 28.87 16.66 18.31
C SER A 11 30.35 16.78 17.91
N SER A 12 30.73 16.26 16.74
CA SER A 12 32.09 16.42 16.19
C SER A 12 32.24 17.65 15.30
N GLY A 13 31.19 18.44 15.12
CA GLY A 13 31.18 19.63 14.26
C GLY A 13 30.98 19.33 12.78
N GLU A 14 30.75 18.08 12.40
CA GLU A 14 30.48 17.71 11.01
C GLU A 14 29.03 18.03 10.62
N ILE A 15 28.84 18.43 9.36
CA ILE A 15 27.52 18.69 8.82
C ILE A 15 26.72 17.40 8.76
N VAL A 16 25.56 17.38 9.42
CA VAL A 16 24.65 16.24 9.38
C VAL A 16 23.94 16.20 8.04
N ASN A 17 24.00 15.06 7.39
CA ASN A 17 23.16 14.78 6.24
C ASN A 17 21.69 14.74 6.66
N THR A 18 20.92 15.76 6.28
CA THR A 18 19.48 15.79 6.54
C THR A 18 18.74 15.09 5.41
N TRP A 19 17.97 14.10 5.78
CA TRP A 19 17.10 13.42 4.85
C TRP A 19 15.72 14.11 4.83
N TYR A 20 15.14 14.23 3.67
CA TYR A 20 13.79 14.73 3.53
C TYR A 20 12.99 13.81 2.62
N ALA A 21 11.70 13.77 2.86
CA ALA A 21 10.74 13.11 1.96
C ALA A 21 9.86 14.19 1.32
N SER A 22 9.64 14.07 0.01
CA SER A 22 8.68 14.92 -0.69
C SER A 22 7.23 14.52 -0.43
N THR A 23 7.02 13.41 0.28
CA THR A 23 5.71 12.82 0.54
C THR A 23 5.75 12.08 1.86
N SER A 24 4.78 12.38 2.73
CA SER A 24 4.57 11.65 3.97
C SER A 24 3.43 10.64 3.82
N GLY A 25 3.62 9.44 4.41
CA GLY A 25 2.56 8.45 4.58
C GLY A 25 1.73 8.66 5.84
N GLY A 26 2.00 9.72 6.60
CA GLY A 26 1.34 10.04 7.86
C GLY A 26 2.15 9.66 9.10
N TYR A 27 3.22 8.91 8.96
CA TYR A 27 4.19 8.61 10.00
C TYR A 27 5.61 8.84 9.48
N GLN A 28 6.42 9.51 10.28
CA GLN A 28 7.84 9.67 10.03
C GLN A 28 8.60 8.61 10.82
N GLU A 29 9.38 7.81 10.11
CA GLU A 29 10.19 6.75 10.72
C GLU A 29 11.13 7.31 11.79
N SER A 30 11.40 6.49 12.78
CA SER A 30 12.44 6.76 13.75
C SER A 30 13.78 6.90 13.03
N TYR A 31 14.48 7.98 13.32
CA TYR A 31 15.87 8.15 12.82
C TYR A 31 16.81 7.09 13.39
N SER A 32 16.43 6.47 14.51
CA SER A 32 17.16 5.34 15.09
C SER A 32 17.03 4.06 14.24
N SER A 33 15.93 3.85 13.53
CA SER A 33 15.79 2.74 12.57
C SER A 33 16.77 2.87 11.39
N LEU A 34 17.26 4.08 11.17
CA LEU A 34 18.29 4.43 10.17
C LEU A 34 19.69 4.61 10.78
N GLY A 35 19.88 4.22 12.05
CA GLY A 35 21.15 4.36 12.77
C GLY A 35 21.34 5.67 13.54
N HIS A 36 20.27 6.45 13.77
CA HIS A 36 20.30 7.73 14.49
C HIS A 36 19.35 7.73 15.69
N SER A 37 19.37 8.80 16.50
CA SER A 37 18.68 8.83 17.80
C SER A 37 17.34 9.56 17.84
N THR A 38 16.84 10.05 16.72
CA THR A 38 15.56 10.77 16.68
C THR A 38 14.39 9.78 16.68
N PRO A 39 13.42 9.87 17.60
CA PRO A 39 12.25 9.00 17.61
C PRO A 39 11.34 9.26 16.42
N GLY A 40 10.59 8.24 16.03
CA GLY A 40 9.52 8.39 15.04
C GLY A 40 8.32 9.16 15.61
N PHE A 41 7.52 9.73 14.75
CA PHE A 41 6.32 10.47 15.13
C PHE A 41 5.23 10.44 14.04
N TRP A 42 4.00 10.64 14.48
CA TRP A 42 2.86 10.79 13.58
C TRP A 42 2.82 12.21 13.02
N ASP A 43 2.77 12.29 11.70
CA ASP A 43 2.75 13.54 10.93
C ASP A 43 1.31 14.04 10.73
N THR A 44 0.54 14.04 11.81
CA THR A 44 -0.83 14.57 11.84
C THR A 44 -1.02 15.44 13.07
N LYS A 45 -1.93 16.42 12.99
CA LYS A 45 -2.21 17.35 14.10
C LYS A 45 -2.59 16.64 15.41
N ASN A 46 -3.26 15.50 15.32
CA ASN A 46 -3.75 14.75 16.47
C ASN A 46 -2.97 13.43 16.67
N GLY A 47 -1.73 13.36 16.20
CA GLY A 47 -0.92 12.15 16.27
C GLY A 47 -1.59 10.99 15.54
N ARG A 48 -1.51 9.78 16.09
CA ARG A 48 -2.11 8.57 15.51
C ARG A 48 -3.62 8.70 15.27
N SER A 49 -4.35 9.30 16.20
CA SER A 49 -5.81 9.45 16.07
C SER A 49 -6.22 10.37 14.92
N GLY A 50 -5.30 11.18 14.41
CA GLY A 50 -5.50 11.98 13.21
C GLY A 50 -5.35 11.19 11.91
N TRP A 51 -4.81 9.97 11.98
CA TRP A 51 -4.70 9.07 10.84
C TRP A 51 -6.01 8.32 10.61
N THR A 52 -6.86 8.91 9.81
CA THR A 52 -8.17 8.38 9.42
C THR A 52 -8.32 8.50 7.91
N SER A 53 -9.41 7.99 7.35
CA SER A 53 -9.74 8.23 5.93
C SER A 53 -9.77 9.73 5.58
N ASP A 54 -10.12 10.57 6.54
CA ASP A 54 -10.09 12.03 6.41
C ASP A 54 -8.67 12.60 6.32
N ALA A 55 -7.66 11.93 6.85
CA ALA A 55 -6.27 12.37 6.75
C ALA A 55 -5.79 12.48 5.30
N TYR A 56 -6.31 11.61 4.44
CA TYR A 56 -6.01 11.64 3.01
C TYR A 56 -6.54 12.86 2.27
N GLU A 57 -7.74 13.30 2.58
CA GLU A 57 -8.48 14.24 1.76
C GLU A 57 -8.64 15.62 2.40
N LYS A 58 -8.74 15.65 3.73
CA LYS A 58 -9.06 16.89 4.47
C LYS A 58 -7.91 17.41 5.31
N ILE A 59 -7.25 16.55 6.07
CA ILE A 59 -6.12 16.97 6.92
C ILE A 59 -4.89 17.19 6.05
N GLY A 60 -4.76 16.34 5.05
CA GLY A 60 -3.68 16.47 4.11
C GLY A 60 -3.85 17.68 3.21
N GLY A 61 -4.83 18.49 3.08
CA GLY A 61 -4.83 19.67 2.16
C GLY A 61 -3.46 19.85 1.46
N SER A 62 -2.62 18.90 1.75
CA SER A 62 -1.24 18.73 1.36
C SER A 62 -1.17 17.75 0.20
N PRO A 63 -0.49 18.11 -0.90
CA PRO A 63 -0.21 17.18 -1.99
C PRO A 63 0.69 15.99 -1.57
N TRP A 64 1.09 15.93 -0.30
CA TRP A 64 2.01 14.96 0.26
C TRP A 64 1.35 13.64 0.68
N PHE A 65 0.03 13.60 0.81
CA PHE A 65 -0.71 12.37 1.08
C PHE A 65 -1.29 11.80 -0.21
N TYR A 66 -0.94 10.56 -0.54
CA TYR A 66 -1.48 9.88 -1.72
C TYR A 66 -2.67 9.01 -1.35
N LYS A 67 -3.72 9.07 -2.17
CA LYS A 67 -4.83 8.10 -2.10
C LYS A 67 -4.34 6.69 -2.42
N ALA A 68 -3.69 6.54 -3.53
CA ALA A 68 -2.93 5.39 -3.95
C ALA A 68 -2.00 5.83 -5.09
N TRP A 69 -0.89 5.16 -5.26
CA TRP A 69 -0.09 5.42 -6.44
C TRP A 69 -0.69 4.68 -7.62
N TYR A 70 -1.31 5.43 -8.49
CA TYR A 70 -1.75 4.96 -9.80
C TYR A 70 -1.20 5.90 -10.86
N LYS A 71 -0.85 5.36 -12.00
CA LYS A 71 -0.36 6.17 -13.10
C LYS A 71 -1.07 5.73 -14.37
N SER A 72 -1.76 6.66 -15.00
CA SER A 72 -2.04 6.55 -16.41
C SER A 72 -0.71 6.69 -17.15
N ARG A 73 -0.26 5.65 -17.81
CA ARG A 73 0.84 5.79 -18.76
C ARG A 73 0.30 6.41 -20.04
N SER A 74 0.93 7.46 -20.49
CA SER A 74 0.55 8.15 -21.72
C SER A 74 0.47 7.15 -22.89
N GLY A 75 -0.67 7.08 -23.53
CA GLY A 75 -0.94 6.16 -24.64
C GLY A 75 -1.15 4.69 -24.26
N ASP A 76 -1.26 4.37 -22.98
CA ASP A 76 -1.35 3.00 -22.50
C ASP A 76 -2.74 2.71 -21.92
N ALA A 77 -3.49 1.85 -22.61
CA ALA A 77 -4.82 1.42 -22.19
C ALA A 77 -4.83 0.55 -20.91
N CYS A 78 -3.67 0.10 -20.45
CA CYS A 78 -3.55 -0.76 -19.27
C CYS A 78 -3.44 0.01 -17.95
N GLY A 79 -3.25 1.31 -18.00
CA GLY A 79 -3.28 2.17 -16.82
C GLY A 79 -4.70 2.44 -16.33
N ARG A 80 -4.80 2.98 -15.13
CA ARG A 80 -6.08 3.43 -14.56
C ARG A 80 -6.00 4.90 -14.21
N SER A 81 -7.14 5.58 -14.34
CA SER A 81 -7.27 6.99 -13.95
C SER A 81 -7.71 7.17 -12.49
N HIS A 82 -7.94 6.08 -11.76
CA HIS A 82 -8.48 6.11 -10.40
C HIS A 82 -8.00 4.92 -9.56
N PRO A 83 -7.99 5.06 -8.22
CA PRO A 83 -7.55 4.00 -7.30
C PRO A 83 -8.65 3.02 -6.89
N TRP A 84 -9.85 3.15 -7.42
CA TRP A 84 -10.99 2.33 -7.01
C TRP A 84 -10.89 0.91 -7.54
N LEU A 85 -11.22 -0.05 -6.69
CA LEU A 85 -11.36 -1.46 -7.03
C LEU A 85 -12.82 -1.89 -6.88
N THR A 86 -13.27 -2.78 -7.74
CA THR A 86 -14.52 -3.51 -7.54
C THR A 86 -14.33 -4.61 -6.50
N GLN A 87 -15.45 -5.16 -6.00
CA GLN A 87 -15.41 -6.33 -5.11
C GLN A 87 -14.73 -7.54 -5.77
N GLU A 88 -14.96 -7.73 -7.07
CA GLU A 88 -14.35 -8.81 -7.84
C GLU A 88 -12.83 -8.61 -8.01
N GLU A 89 -12.38 -7.39 -8.30
CA GLU A 89 -10.95 -7.08 -8.39
C GLU A 89 -10.24 -7.27 -7.04
N MET A 90 -10.91 -6.95 -5.92
CA MET A 90 -10.36 -7.21 -4.60
C MET A 90 -10.32 -8.73 -4.32
N ALA A 91 -11.34 -9.47 -4.72
CA ALA A 91 -11.35 -10.93 -4.63
C ALA A 91 -10.26 -11.58 -5.49
N ASP A 92 -9.99 -11.03 -6.67
CA ASP A 92 -8.89 -11.48 -7.54
C ASP A 92 -7.51 -11.29 -6.89
N ILE A 93 -7.30 -10.19 -6.17
CA ILE A 93 -6.09 -9.98 -5.36
C ILE A 93 -5.97 -11.05 -4.26
N LEU A 94 -7.07 -11.43 -3.61
CA LEU A 94 -7.06 -12.50 -2.62
C LEU A 94 -6.83 -13.88 -3.26
N ASN A 95 -7.31 -14.12 -4.48
CA ASN A 95 -7.01 -15.33 -5.24
C ASN A 95 -5.52 -15.43 -5.57
N ALA A 96 -4.89 -14.31 -5.88
CA ALA A 96 -3.44 -14.25 -6.03
C ALA A 96 -2.72 -14.65 -4.73
N TRP A 97 -3.21 -14.17 -3.58
CA TRP A 97 -2.68 -14.59 -2.28
C TRP A 97 -2.79 -16.09 -2.08
N VAL A 98 -3.96 -16.72 -2.33
CA VAL A 98 -4.15 -18.16 -2.20
C VAL A 98 -3.16 -18.94 -3.09
N VAL A 99 -3.00 -18.53 -4.35
CA VAL A 99 -2.11 -19.22 -5.29
C VAL A 99 -0.65 -19.13 -4.84
N LEU A 100 -0.22 -17.98 -4.33
CA LEU A 100 1.16 -17.75 -3.91
C LEU A 100 1.52 -18.37 -2.55
N GLN A 101 0.55 -18.84 -1.75
CA GLN A 101 0.85 -19.66 -0.57
C GLN A 101 1.56 -20.97 -0.93
N ALA A 102 1.35 -21.49 -2.12
CA ALA A 102 2.00 -22.72 -2.60
C ALA A 102 3.36 -22.48 -3.28
N GLY A 103 3.82 -21.25 -3.38
CA GLY A 103 5.08 -20.88 -4.02
C GLY A 103 4.92 -19.70 -5.00
N SER A 104 6.01 -19.35 -5.67
CA SER A 104 6.00 -18.31 -6.70
C SER A 104 5.25 -18.77 -7.96
N ASP A 105 4.54 -17.87 -8.60
CA ASP A 105 3.89 -18.09 -9.89
C ASP A 105 3.99 -16.79 -10.72
N ASP A 106 4.77 -16.83 -11.78
CA ASP A 106 5.08 -15.65 -12.61
C ASP A 106 3.85 -15.13 -13.39
N ARG A 107 2.81 -15.94 -13.52
CA ARG A 107 1.55 -15.52 -14.12
C ARG A 107 0.65 -14.72 -13.17
N VAL A 108 1.01 -14.68 -11.88
CA VAL A 108 0.37 -13.77 -10.92
C VAL A 108 0.98 -12.39 -11.08
N SER A 109 0.46 -11.64 -12.02
CA SER A 109 0.90 -10.27 -12.37
C SER A 109 -0.31 -9.44 -12.80
N PRO A 110 -0.20 -8.11 -12.95
CA PRO A 110 -1.33 -7.29 -13.31
C PRO A 110 -1.94 -7.70 -14.65
N LEU A 111 -3.27 -7.64 -14.73
CA LEU A 111 -4.04 -7.99 -15.92
C LEU A 111 -3.62 -7.18 -17.16
N GLY A 112 -3.87 -7.76 -18.33
CA GLY A 112 -3.88 -7.05 -19.60
C GLY A 112 -2.59 -7.09 -20.41
N GLY A 113 -1.57 -7.82 -20.00
CA GLY A 113 -0.36 -8.02 -20.81
C GLY A 113 0.51 -6.78 -21.09
N CYS A 114 0.05 -5.58 -20.78
CA CYS A 114 0.78 -4.32 -20.96
C CYS A 114 2.09 -4.24 -20.16
N TRP A 115 2.23 -5.12 -19.20
CA TRP A 115 3.35 -5.15 -18.27
C TRP A 115 4.33 -6.29 -18.59
N GLY A 116 4.09 -6.97 -19.71
CA GLY A 116 4.82 -8.17 -20.11
C GLY A 116 4.27 -9.43 -19.46
N GLY A 117 4.77 -10.58 -19.94
CA GLY A 117 4.34 -11.88 -19.44
C GLY A 117 2.98 -12.33 -20.00
N SER A 118 2.44 -13.37 -19.37
CA SER A 118 1.13 -13.95 -19.68
C SER A 118 0.32 -14.08 -18.40
N PRO A 119 -0.21 -12.96 -17.85
CA PRO A 119 -0.95 -12.97 -16.60
C PRO A 119 -2.20 -13.84 -16.70
N TYR A 120 -2.54 -14.51 -15.60
CA TYR A 120 -3.85 -15.16 -15.47
C TYR A 120 -4.96 -14.12 -15.65
N SER A 121 -6.00 -14.48 -16.43
CA SER A 121 -7.29 -13.79 -16.33
C SER A 121 -7.88 -13.95 -14.92
N ILE A 122 -8.93 -13.18 -14.60
CA ILE A 122 -9.63 -13.30 -13.30
C ILE A 122 -10.17 -14.73 -13.14
N ASP A 123 -10.76 -15.31 -14.19
CA ASP A 123 -11.33 -16.65 -14.13
C ASP A 123 -10.26 -17.73 -14.01
N GLU A 124 -9.15 -17.64 -14.76
CA GLU A 124 -8.02 -18.57 -14.64
C GLU A 124 -7.44 -18.55 -13.22
N LEU A 125 -7.23 -17.36 -12.64
CA LEU A 125 -6.69 -17.23 -11.29
C LEU A 125 -7.68 -17.75 -10.24
N ARG A 126 -8.98 -17.50 -10.43
CA ARG A 126 -10.04 -18.05 -9.59
C ARG A 126 -10.04 -19.59 -9.62
N ASN A 127 -9.89 -20.19 -10.79
CA ASN A 127 -9.80 -21.65 -10.94
C ASN A 127 -8.55 -22.20 -10.24
N LYS A 128 -7.41 -21.53 -10.40
CA LYS A 128 -6.18 -21.88 -9.68
C LYS A 128 -6.32 -21.79 -8.16
N ALA A 129 -7.00 -20.78 -7.66
CA ALA A 129 -7.27 -20.64 -6.24
C ALA A 129 -8.23 -21.74 -5.74
N ASN A 130 -9.21 -22.15 -6.54
CA ASN A 130 -10.09 -23.30 -6.21
C ASN A 130 -9.31 -24.60 -6.05
N GLU A 131 -8.32 -24.86 -6.91
CA GLU A 131 -7.45 -26.02 -6.82
C GLU A 131 -6.62 -26.04 -5.50
N LYS A 132 -6.43 -24.87 -4.88
CA LYS A 132 -5.54 -24.65 -3.72
C LYS A 132 -6.26 -24.32 -2.40
N GLY A 133 -7.53 -24.66 -2.26
CA GLY A 133 -8.28 -24.44 -1.03
C GLY A 133 -9.51 -23.54 -1.14
N GLY A 134 -9.86 -23.19 -2.37
CA GLY A 134 -11.06 -22.47 -2.70
C GLY A 134 -10.85 -20.97 -2.94
N ALA A 135 -11.52 -20.47 -3.98
CA ALA A 135 -11.41 -19.10 -4.42
C ALA A 135 -12.30 -18.13 -3.63
N PHE A 136 -11.87 -16.90 -3.60
CA PHE A 136 -12.69 -15.75 -3.24
C PHE A 136 -13.45 -15.26 -4.49
N THR A 137 -14.72 -14.90 -4.30
CA THR A 137 -15.59 -14.38 -5.38
C THR A 137 -16.05 -12.95 -5.10
N SER A 138 -16.03 -12.54 -3.83
CA SER A 138 -16.41 -11.18 -3.45
C SER A 138 -15.73 -10.77 -2.13
N VAL A 139 -15.54 -9.46 -1.99
CA VAL A 139 -15.15 -8.81 -0.74
C VAL A 139 -16.18 -7.73 -0.45
N SER A 140 -17.01 -7.95 0.57
CA SER A 140 -18.12 -7.06 0.90
C SER A 140 -17.75 -5.92 1.82
N ASN A 141 -16.70 -6.09 2.63
CA ASN A 141 -16.22 -5.05 3.54
C ASN A 141 -14.71 -5.15 3.72
N VAL A 142 -14.09 -4.03 4.09
CA VAL A 142 -12.66 -3.93 4.38
C VAL A 142 -12.45 -2.93 5.53
N SER A 143 -11.53 -3.25 6.41
CA SER A 143 -11.01 -2.35 7.43
C SER A 143 -9.52 -2.61 7.68
N VAL A 144 -8.85 -1.68 8.34
CA VAL A 144 -7.43 -1.80 8.65
C VAL A 144 -7.16 -1.49 10.11
N ASP A 145 -6.18 -2.19 10.68
CA ASP A 145 -5.65 -1.89 12.01
C ASP A 145 -4.28 -1.21 11.85
N TYR A 146 -4.04 -0.16 12.61
CA TYR A 146 -2.76 0.55 12.62
C TYR A 146 -1.95 0.19 13.85
N SER A 147 -0.64 0.01 13.66
CA SER A 147 0.31 -0.15 14.76
C SER A 147 0.70 1.20 15.36
N GLU A 148 1.22 1.19 16.57
CA GLU A 148 1.84 2.38 17.18
C GLU A 148 3.09 2.83 16.41
N GLY A 149 3.79 1.89 15.80
CA GLY A 149 5.00 2.14 14.99
C GLY A 149 4.75 2.67 13.59
N GLY A 150 3.52 3.13 13.27
CA GLY A 150 3.23 3.86 12.05
C GLY A 150 3.13 3.00 10.78
N TYR A 151 2.65 1.79 10.90
CA TYR A 151 2.33 0.93 9.75
C TYR A 151 0.94 0.29 9.88
N THR A 152 0.40 -0.15 8.77
CA THR A 152 -0.84 -0.94 8.74
C THR A 152 -0.51 -2.35 9.22
N ALA A 153 -1.01 -2.68 10.41
CA ALA A 153 -0.73 -3.97 11.04
C ALA A 153 -1.49 -5.10 10.35
N ASN A 154 -2.79 -4.92 10.17
CA ASN A 154 -3.66 -5.91 9.53
C ASN A 154 -4.63 -5.26 8.55
N VAL A 155 -5.02 -6.03 7.55
CA VAL A 155 -6.16 -5.77 6.68
C VAL A 155 -7.20 -6.84 6.94
N ARG A 156 -8.38 -6.44 7.41
CA ARG A 156 -9.53 -7.32 7.68
C ARG A 156 -10.51 -7.22 6.53
N LEU A 157 -10.96 -8.35 6.03
CA LEU A 157 -11.83 -8.41 4.87
C LEU A 157 -12.99 -9.37 5.15
N SER A 158 -14.22 -8.91 4.88
CA SER A 158 -15.40 -9.76 4.89
C SER A 158 -15.61 -10.32 3.48
N THR A 159 -15.54 -11.63 3.33
CA THR A 159 -15.55 -12.30 2.04
C THR A 159 -16.69 -13.30 1.93
N ASN A 160 -16.89 -13.84 0.72
CA ASN A 160 -17.83 -14.97 0.52
C ASN A 160 -17.45 -16.25 1.30
N LYS A 161 -16.23 -16.31 1.86
CA LYS A 161 -15.74 -17.45 2.67
C LYS A 161 -15.69 -17.13 4.17
N GLY A 162 -16.28 -16.01 4.59
CA GLY A 162 -16.20 -15.48 5.95
C GLY A 162 -15.14 -14.39 6.08
N ASP A 163 -14.92 -13.97 7.31
CA ASP A 163 -13.96 -12.92 7.62
C ASP A 163 -12.54 -13.48 7.67
N ILE A 164 -11.63 -12.74 7.04
CA ILE A 164 -10.19 -13.05 7.05
C ILE A 164 -9.39 -11.83 7.49
N SER A 165 -8.20 -12.08 8.00
CA SER A 165 -7.25 -11.03 8.36
C SER A 165 -5.88 -11.36 7.81
N LEU A 166 -5.27 -10.41 7.11
CA LEU A 166 -3.93 -10.51 6.54
C LEU A 166 -3.01 -9.49 7.19
N PRO A 167 -1.75 -9.83 7.49
CA PRO A 167 -0.75 -8.84 7.83
C PRO A 167 -0.67 -7.75 6.76
N GLY A 168 -0.60 -6.48 7.17
CA GLY A 168 -0.60 -5.35 6.23
C GLY A 168 0.55 -5.40 5.22
N ALA A 169 1.73 -5.86 5.65
CA ALA A 169 2.89 -6.04 4.76
C ALA A 169 2.65 -7.10 3.69
N GLU A 170 2.01 -8.21 4.07
CA GLU A 170 1.65 -9.29 3.15
C GLU A 170 0.59 -8.83 2.16
N PHE A 171 -0.48 -8.20 2.65
CA PHE A 171 -1.50 -7.61 1.79
C PHE A 171 -0.90 -6.63 0.79
N LYS A 172 -0.05 -5.70 1.25
CA LYS A 172 0.64 -4.74 0.38
C LYS A 172 1.46 -5.44 -0.71
N LYS A 173 2.18 -6.51 -0.37
CA LYS A 173 2.97 -7.29 -1.32
C LYS A 173 2.09 -7.86 -2.44
N ILE A 174 1.01 -8.55 -2.06
CA ILE A 174 0.09 -9.17 -3.02
C ILE A 174 -0.66 -8.12 -3.84
N TYR A 175 -1.14 -7.07 -3.18
CA TYR A 175 -1.80 -5.94 -3.84
C TYR A 175 -0.90 -5.34 -4.93
N ASN A 176 0.34 -5.01 -4.60
CA ASN A 176 1.28 -4.41 -5.55
C ASN A 176 1.66 -5.34 -6.71
N LEU A 177 1.55 -6.64 -6.49
CA LEU A 177 1.82 -7.64 -7.52
C LEU A 177 0.64 -7.79 -8.49
N ARG A 178 -0.60 -7.83 -7.98
CA ARG A 178 -1.78 -8.22 -8.79
C ARG A 178 -2.71 -7.07 -9.14
N ALA A 179 -2.73 -5.98 -8.38
CA ALA A 179 -3.72 -4.92 -8.56
C ALA A 179 -3.80 -4.41 -10.01
N PRO A 180 -5.00 -4.23 -10.56
CA PRO A 180 -5.20 -3.83 -11.95
C PRO A 180 -4.59 -2.45 -12.21
N GLY A 181 -4.08 -2.25 -13.44
CA GLY A 181 -3.43 -0.99 -13.84
C GLY A 181 -2.16 -0.67 -13.04
N ARG A 182 -1.59 -1.64 -12.35
CA ARG A 182 -0.46 -1.44 -11.44
C ARG A 182 -0.68 -0.36 -10.38
N ILE A 183 -1.91 -0.25 -9.87
CA ILE A 183 -2.13 0.55 -8.66
C ILE A 183 -1.23 -0.02 -7.56
N SER A 184 -0.56 0.84 -6.82
CA SER A 184 0.38 0.36 -5.80
C SER A 184 0.33 1.17 -4.52
N LEU A 185 0.48 0.45 -3.41
CA LEU A 185 0.67 1.00 -2.07
C LEU A 185 2.16 1.25 -1.87
N LYS A 186 2.57 2.50 -1.75
CA LYS A 186 3.99 2.85 -1.57
C LYS A 186 4.40 2.81 -0.10
N SER A 187 3.56 3.34 0.78
CA SER A 187 3.82 3.36 2.22
C SER A 187 3.52 2.00 2.88
N GLY A 188 4.18 1.71 3.99
CA GLY A 188 3.77 0.65 4.92
C GLY A 188 2.56 1.05 5.77
N LEU A 189 2.31 2.36 5.89
CA LEU A 189 1.10 2.92 6.48
C LEU A 189 0.13 3.27 5.36
N PHE A 190 -1.00 2.62 5.29
CA PHE A 190 -2.05 2.84 4.30
C PHE A 190 -3.42 2.56 4.89
N SER A 191 -4.44 3.17 4.32
CA SER A 191 -5.85 2.89 4.61
C SER A 191 -6.54 2.32 3.39
N ILE A 192 -7.53 1.48 3.63
CA ILE A 192 -8.46 1.00 2.61
C ILE A 192 -9.85 1.13 3.21
N GLU A 193 -10.77 1.69 2.45
CA GLU A 193 -12.16 1.85 2.86
C GLU A 193 -13.12 1.44 1.75
N LYS A 194 -14.29 0.99 2.15
CA LYS A 194 -15.40 0.77 1.24
C LYS A 194 -16.14 2.09 1.01
N ARG A 195 -16.49 2.35 -0.25
CA ARG A 195 -17.41 3.43 -0.65
C ARG A 195 -18.57 2.91 -1.46
#